data_afc6efc5d61f22b7988ca420a4c9ad4d
#
_entry.id   afc6efc5d61f22b7988ca420a4c9ad4d
#
_cell.length_a   1.000
_cell.length_b   1.000
_cell.length_c   1.000
_cell.angle_alpha   90.00
_cell.angle_beta   90.00
_cell.angle_gamma   90.00
#
_symmetry.space_group_name_H-M   'P 1'
#
loop_
_entity.id
_entity.type
_entity.pdbx_description
1 polymer ?
#
loop_
_entity_poly.entity_id
_entity_poly.type
_entity_poly.pdbx_seq_one_letter_code
_entity_poly.pdbx_strand_id
1 'polypeptide(L)'
;MRADIAFTKTALERIGVKPNKALGQNFCIDGKRLASCVERMTLAENVIEIGPGFGALTELLLERGVTVTAVEKDEAMVRFLNETLSHPNLAVICGDALKFRYGSVPAPFSVVGNLPYYITTPLCAAVQKALPESFYAMVQKEAADRFFAKPKEASYGPLSIVTQLYYDAAVLESFPEECFYPNPKVASVFVGMTRRPDAPDVAPAKLFAFATELLSMRRKTIRNNLKAYPNADDVLNALSVPPETRAETLAPETILALYRLLHA
;
A
#
# COMPACT_ATOMS: atom_id res chain seq x y z
N MET A 1 6.88 3.22 -25.20
CA MET A 1 6.08 3.14 -23.94
C MET A 1 5.73 1.69 -23.66
N ARG A 2 6.08 1.18 -22.50
CA ARG A 2 5.87 -0.23 -22.11
C ARG A 2 4.41 -0.53 -21.66
N ALA A 3 3.64 0.47 -21.32
CA ALA A 3 2.21 0.34 -21.02
C ALA A 3 1.38 0.34 -22.30
N ASP A 4 1.47 -0.75 -23.07
CA ASP A 4 0.80 -0.96 -24.34
C ASP A 4 0.49 -2.46 -24.54
N ILE A 5 -0.64 -2.77 -25.15
CA ILE A 5 -1.08 -4.17 -25.33
C ILE A 5 -0.20 -4.94 -26.30
N ALA A 6 0.27 -4.31 -27.39
CA ALA A 6 1.14 -4.96 -28.37
C ALA A 6 2.49 -5.28 -27.73
N PHE A 7 3.09 -4.31 -27.02
CA PHE A 7 4.31 -4.52 -26.25
C PHE A 7 4.15 -5.67 -25.25
N THR A 8 3.07 -5.66 -24.44
CA THR A 8 2.83 -6.68 -23.41
C THR A 8 2.72 -8.08 -24.00
N LYS A 9 1.99 -8.23 -25.11
CA LYS A 9 1.86 -9.52 -25.81
C LYS A 9 3.20 -10.01 -26.39
N THR A 10 3.93 -9.13 -27.06
CA THR A 10 5.26 -9.43 -27.62
C THR A 10 6.24 -9.84 -26.50
N ALA A 11 6.20 -9.14 -25.35
CA ALA A 11 7.05 -9.47 -24.21
C ALA A 11 6.73 -10.85 -23.64
N LEU A 12 5.44 -11.21 -23.49
CA LEU A 12 5.00 -12.53 -23.04
C LEU A 12 5.45 -13.64 -24.00
N GLU A 13 5.30 -13.42 -25.31
CA GLU A 13 5.74 -14.35 -26.34
C GLU A 13 7.27 -14.53 -26.31
N ARG A 14 8.02 -13.43 -26.20
CA ARG A 14 9.50 -13.45 -26.13
C ARG A 14 10.03 -14.32 -25.00
N ILE A 15 9.42 -14.24 -23.82
CA ILE A 15 9.87 -15.02 -22.66
C ILE A 15 9.15 -16.38 -22.54
N GLY A 16 8.23 -16.69 -23.46
CA GLY A 16 7.55 -18.00 -23.52
C GLY A 16 6.62 -18.29 -22.36
N VAL A 17 6.02 -17.26 -21.72
CA VAL A 17 5.12 -17.43 -20.57
C VAL A 17 3.73 -16.87 -20.84
N LYS A 18 2.77 -17.32 -20.04
CA LYS A 18 1.41 -16.73 -19.95
C LYS A 18 1.28 -15.96 -18.64
N PRO A 19 0.40 -14.94 -18.58
CA PRO A 19 0.13 -14.25 -17.34
C PRO A 19 -0.22 -15.21 -16.21
N ASN A 20 0.50 -15.12 -15.11
CA ASN A 20 0.36 -16.03 -13.96
C ASN A 20 -0.75 -15.56 -13.03
N LYS A 21 -1.88 -16.25 -13.05
CA LYS A 21 -3.04 -15.94 -12.18
C LYS A 21 -2.71 -16.10 -10.70
N ALA A 22 -1.82 -17.03 -10.33
CA ALA A 22 -1.42 -17.23 -8.94
C ALA A 22 -0.58 -16.09 -8.40
N LEU A 23 0.10 -15.32 -9.27
CA LEU A 23 0.81 -14.09 -8.94
C LEU A 23 -0.06 -12.85 -9.15
N GLY A 24 -1.32 -12.99 -9.57
CA GLY A 24 -2.23 -11.87 -9.78
C GLY A 24 -1.80 -10.93 -10.90
N GLN A 25 -1.09 -11.42 -11.90
CA GLN A 25 -0.54 -10.59 -12.99
C GLN A 25 -1.65 -10.02 -13.88
N ASN A 26 -1.84 -8.71 -13.81
CA ASN A 26 -2.65 -7.89 -14.69
C ASN A 26 -1.81 -6.66 -15.08
N PHE A 27 -1.28 -6.67 -16.29
CA PHE A 27 -0.39 -5.62 -16.78
C PHE A 27 -1.19 -4.41 -17.24
N CYS A 28 -0.87 -3.23 -16.75
CA CYS A 28 -1.48 -1.99 -17.22
C CYS A 28 -1.05 -1.71 -18.66
N ILE A 29 -2.02 -1.51 -19.55
CA ILE A 29 -1.85 -1.25 -20.98
C ILE A 29 -2.34 0.14 -21.41
N ASP A 30 -2.81 0.97 -20.47
CA ASP A 30 -3.18 2.37 -20.69
C ASP A 30 -2.05 3.29 -20.25
N GLY A 31 -1.07 3.45 -21.13
CA GLY A 31 0.13 4.25 -20.85
C GLY A 31 -0.15 5.74 -20.64
N LYS A 32 -1.18 6.30 -21.30
CA LYS A 32 -1.54 7.72 -21.14
C LYS A 32 -2.06 7.99 -19.74
N ARG A 33 -2.98 7.14 -19.28
CA ARG A 33 -3.56 7.24 -17.94
C ARG A 33 -2.50 7.01 -16.87
N LEU A 34 -1.60 6.02 -17.07
CA LEU A 34 -0.51 5.73 -16.14
C LEU A 34 0.48 6.90 -16.06
N ALA A 35 0.87 7.49 -17.19
CA ALA A 35 1.75 8.68 -17.24
C ALA A 35 1.12 9.87 -16.49
N SER A 36 -0.15 10.16 -16.73
CA SER A 36 -0.87 11.20 -15.99
C SER A 36 -0.90 10.97 -14.48
N CYS A 37 -0.96 9.71 -14.02
CA CYS A 37 -0.81 9.40 -12.60
C CYS A 37 0.59 9.72 -12.09
N VAL A 38 1.63 9.29 -12.82
CA VAL A 38 3.03 9.50 -12.43
C VAL A 38 3.39 10.99 -12.37
N GLU A 39 2.85 11.81 -13.27
CA GLU A 39 3.06 13.27 -13.25
C GLU A 39 2.52 13.92 -11.97
N ARG A 40 1.45 13.40 -11.41
CA ARG A 40 0.82 13.91 -10.16
C ARG A 40 1.45 13.39 -8.87
N MET A 41 2.43 12.48 -8.96
CA MET A 41 3.11 11.96 -7.77
C MET A 41 4.10 12.97 -7.19
N THR A 42 4.09 13.09 -5.87
CA THR A 42 5.18 13.69 -5.10
C THR A 42 6.10 12.56 -4.65
N LEU A 43 7.27 12.44 -5.26
CA LEU A 43 8.21 11.35 -5.04
C LEU A 43 9.44 11.83 -4.27
N ALA A 44 9.94 10.99 -3.36
CA ALA A 44 11.29 11.11 -2.84
C ALA A 44 12.31 10.70 -3.94
N GLU A 45 13.58 11.02 -3.73
CA GLU A 45 14.67 10.63 -4.64
C GLU A 45 14.77 9.11 -4.80
N ASN A 46 14.54 8.36 -3.72
CA ASN A 46 14.54 6.90 -3.72
C ASN A 46 13.12 6.37 -3.81
N VAL A 47 12.86 5.50 -4.77
CA VAL A 47 11.56 4.89 -5.00
C VAL A 47 11.68 3.36 -4.96
N ILE A 48 10.82 2.72 -4.19
CA ILE A 48 10.64 1.27 -4.21
C ILE A 48 9.44 0.97 -5.09
N GLU A 49 9.64 0.27 -6.20
CA GLU A 49 8.56 -0.21 -7.04
C GLU A 49 8.22 -1.66 -6.70
N ILE A 50 6.94 -1.93 -6.44
CA ILE A 50 6.44 -3.26 -6.14
C ILE A 50 5.76 -3.84 -7.39
N GLY A 51 6.27 -4.99 -7.87
CA GLY A 51 5.72 -5.70 -9.02
C GLY A 51 5.87 -4.92 -10.33
N PRO A 52 7.10 -4.59 -10.76
CA PRO A 52 7.34 -3.85 -12.00
C PRO A 52 6.82 -4.55 -13.26
N GLY A 53 6.69 -5.89 -13.22
CA GLY A 53 6.26 -6.68 -14.36
C GLY A 53 7.16 -6.45 -15.57
N PHE A 54 6.60 -5.94 -16.66
CA PHE A 54 7.37 -5.58 -17.86
C PHE A 54 7.95 -4.16 -17.85
N GLY A 55 7.88 -3.43 -16.72
CA GLY A 55 8.52 -2.14 -16.51
C GLY A 55 7.73 -0.93 -17.03
N ALA A 56 6.40 -1.06 -17.15
CA ALA A 56 5.56 0.05 -17.61
C ALA A 56 5.61 1.27 -16.68
N LEU A 57 5.53 1.03 -15.38
CA LEU A 57 5.64 2.07 -14.36
C LEU A 57 7.12 2.44 -14.12
N THR A 58 8.02 1.45 -14.14
CA THR A 58 9.48 1.64 -13.99
C THR A 58 10.03 2.68 -14.98
N GLU A 59 9.67 2.54 -16.27
CA GLU A 59 10.09 3.46 -17.34
C GLU A 59 9.69 4.91 -17.00
N LEU A 60 8.44 5.14 -16.63
CA LEU A 60 7.94 6.47 -16.27
C LEU A 60 8.56 7.03 -14.99
N LEU A 61 8.87 6.19 -14.01
CA LEU A 61 9.57 6.62 -12.79
C LEU A 61 11.00 7.06 -13.11
N LEU A 62 11.72 6.30 -13.95
CA LEU A 62 13.08 6.65 -14.39
C LEU A 62 13.11 7.97 -15.19
N GLU A 63 12.08 8.23 -16.02
CA GLU A 63 11.92 9.52 -16.72
C GLU A 63 11.75 10.71 -15.76
N ARG A 64 11.25 10.45 -14.52
CA ARG A 64 11.20 11.47 -13.44
C ARG A 64 12.56 11.69 -12.76
N GLY A 65 13.62 10.97 -13.16
CA GLY A 65 14.96 11.12 -12.62
C GLY A 65 15.20 10.52 -11.24
N VAL A 66 14.26 9.74 -10.70
CA VAL A 66 14.39 9.09 -9.39
C VAL A 66 15.22 7.81 -9.47
N THR A 67 15.75 7.36 -8.33
CA THR A 67 16.42 6.07 -8.19
C THR A 67 15.40 5.01 -7.83
N VAL A 68 15.26 3.97 -8.66
CA VAL A 68 14.24 2.93 -8.53
C VAL A 68 14.85 1.61 -8.04
N THR A 69 14.34 1.09 -6.93
CA THR A 69 14.54 -0.29 -6.49
C THR A 69 13.28 -1.08 -6.79
N ALA A 70 13.28 -1.84 -7.86
CA ALA A 70 12.14 -2.63 -8.33
C ALA A 70 12.18 -4.03 -7.73
N VAL A 71 11.14 -4.41 -6.98
CA VAL A 71 11.02 -5.72 -6.31
C VAL A 71 10.01 -6.58 -7.05
N GLU A 72 10.48 -7.63 -7.73
CA GLU A 72 9.67 -8.53 -8.55
C GLU A 72 9.82 -9.98 -8.07
N LYS A 73 8.70 -10.67 -7.98
CA LYS A 73 8.69 -12.06 -7.51
C LYS A 73 8.85 -13.08 -8.64
N ASP A 74 8.48 -12.71 -9.86
CA ASP A 74 8.58 -13.57 -11.03
C ASP A 74 9.97 -13.45 -11.67
N GLU A 75 10.76 -14.52 -11.57
CA GLU A 75 12.11 -14.57 -12.13
C GLU A 75 12.17 -14.32 -13.65
N ALA A 76 11.12 -14.70 -14.40
CA ALA A 76 11.07 -14.45 -15.83
C ALA A 76 10.93 -12.95 -16.13
N MET A 77 10.14 -12.23 -15.32
CA MET A 77 10.02 -10.77 -15.40
C MET A 77 11.32 -10.07 -15.00
N VAL A 78 11.99 -10.56 -13.93
CA VAL A 78 13.32 -10.03 -13.51
C VAL A 78 14.34 -10.15 -14.63
N ARG A 79 14.45 -11.32 -15.27
CA ARG A 79 15.36 -11.53 -16.44
C ARG A 79 14.99 -10.58 -17.58
N PHE A 80 13.71 -10.51 -17.93
CA PHE A 80 13.25 -9.62 -19.00
C PHE A 80 13.58 -8.15 -18.72
N LEU A 81 13.37 -7.66 -17.51
CA LEU A 81 13.69 -6.29 -17.13
C LEU A 81 15.19 -6.02 -17.25
N ASN A 82 16.04 -6.88 -16.71
CA ASN A 82 17.50 -6.74 -16.78
C ASN A 82 18.02 -6.75 -18.21
N GLU A 83 17.38 -7.51 -19.12
CA GLU A 83 17.75 -7.56 -20.54
C GLU A 83 17.28 -6.35 -21.35
N THR A 84 16.15 -5.74 -20.95
CA THR A 84 15.45 -4.76 -21.82
C THR A 84 15.36 -3.37 -21.25
N LEU A 85 15.71 -3.16 -19.98
CA LEU A 85 15.66 -1.87 -19.29
C LEU A 85 16.95 -1.67 -18.47
N SER A 86 18.01 -1.25 -19.15
CA SER A 86 19.27 -0.89 -18.47
C SER A 86 19.29 0.60 -18.18
N HIS A 87 19.39 0.96 -16.89
CA HIS A 87 19.47 2.35 -16.46
C HIS A 87 20.33 2.46 -15.18
N PRO A 88 21.21 3.49 -15.04
CA PRO A 88 22.07 3.63 -13.86
C PRO A 88 21.30 3.78 -12.55
N ASN A 89 20.10 4.34 -12.61
CA ASN A 89 19.23 4.55 -11.45
C ASN A 89 18.22 3.39 -11.23
N LEU A 90 18.41 2.22 -11.83
CA LEU A 90 17.54 1.06 -11.67
C LEU A 90 18.27 -0.13 -11.05
N ALA A 91 17.75 -0.62 -9.94
CA ALA A 91 18.12 -1.92 -9.38
C ALA A 91 16.89 -2.85 -9.37
N VAL A 92 16.99 -4.01 -10.02
CA VAL A 92 15.91 -5.02 -10.03
C VAL A 92 16.28 -6.14 -9.05
N ILE A 93 15.41 -6.38 -8.07
CA ILE A 93 15.58 -7.39 -7.03
C ILE A 93 14.55 -8.49 -7.24
N CYS A 94 15.01 -9.74 -7.40
CA CYS A 94 14.16 -10.91 -7.37
C CYS A 94 13.74 -11.21 -5.93
N GLY A 95 12.46 -11.02 -5.57
CA GLY A 95 12.04 -11.20 -4.20
C GLY A 95 10.55 -10.98 -3.94
N ASP A 96 10.11 -11.40 -2.75
CA ASP A 96 8.75 -11.22 -2.29
C ASP A 96 8.62 -9.88 -1.54
N ALA A 97 7.81 -8.96 -2.05
CA ALA A 97 7.60 -7.64 -1.46
C ALA A 97 7.05 -7.69 -0.02
N LEU A 98 6.34 -8.76 0.37
CA LEU A 98 5.91 -8.97 1.76
C LEU A 98 7.09 -9.25 2.71
N LYS A 99 8.22 -9.73 2.19
CA LYS A 99 9.45 -10.06 2.95
C LYS A 99 10.55 -9.02 2.73
N PHE A 100 10.33 -8.07 1.84
CA PHE A 100 11.31 -7.04 1.52
C PHE A 100 11.54 -6.11 2.72
N ARG A 101 12.80 -5.80 2.98
CA ARG A 101 13.20 -4.87 4.05
C ARG A 101 13.15 -3.44 3.53
N TYR A 102 12.00 -2.79 3.60
CA TYR A 102 11.81 -1.42 3.11
C TYR A 102 12.83 -0.43 3.67
N GLY A 103 13.25 -0.59 4.92
CA GLY A 103 14.31 0.22 5.53
C GLY A 103 15.74 -0.05 5.02
N SER A 104 15.94 -0.96 4.05
CA SER A 104 17.23 -1.12 3.36
C SER A 104 17.47 -0.08 2.27
N VAL A 105 16.42 0.62 1.85
CA VAL A 105 16.53 1.75 0.92
C VAL A 105 16.72 3.03 1.72
N PRO A 106 17.63 3.93 1.32
CA PRO A 106 17.88 5.17 2.04
C PRO A 106 16.61 6.03 2.17
N ALA A 107 16.38 6.56 3.36
CA ALA A 107 15.31 7.52 3.61
C ALA A 107 15.75 8.94 3.23
N PRO A 108 14.83 9.80 2.76
CA PRO A 108 13.41 9.53 2.51
C PRO A 108 13.20 8.65 1.27
N PHE A 109 12.16 7.82 1.29
CA PHE A 109 11.79 7.00 0.14
C PHE A 109 10.27 7.02 -0.10
N SER A 110 9.90 6.78 -1.36
CA SER A 110 8.51 6.56 -1.79
C SER A 110 8.30 5.10 -2.16
N VAL A 111 7.06 4.63 -2.09
CA VAL A 111 6.68 3.30 -2.59
C VAL A 111 5.62 3.45 -3.67
N VAL A 112 5.80 2.74 -4.79
CA VAL A 112 4.86 2.79 -5.91
C VAL A 112 4.61 1.37 -6.40
N GLY A 113 3.40 1.04 -6.88
CA GLY A 113 3.19 -0.26 -7.51
C GLY A 113 1.79 -0.51 -8.04
N ASN A 114 1.71 -1.37 -9.07
CA ASN A 114 0.48 -2.02 -9.47
C ASN A 114 0.35 -3.33 -8.67
N LEU A 115 -0.35 -3.25 -7.52
CA LEU A 115 -0.28 -4.30 -6.52
C LEU A 115 -1.08 -5.55 -6.90
N PRO A 116 -0.52 -6.77 -6.68
CA PRO A 116 -1.27 -8.00 -6.87
C PRO A 116 -2.50 -8.06 -5.97
N TYR A 117 -3.67 -8.30 -6.56
CA TYR A 117 -4.95 -8.18 -5.87
C TYR A 117 -5.11 -9.11 -4.65
N TYR A 118 -4.56 -10.34 -4.74
CA TYR A 118 -4.69 -11.36 -3.70
C TYR A 118 -3.90 -11.04 -2.41
N ILE A 119 -2.92 -10.12 -2.48
CA ILE A 119 -2.10 -9.71 -1.32
C ILE A 119 -2.15 -8.20 -1.06
N THR A 120 -3.07 -7.46 -1.67
CA THR A 120 -3.14 -6.00 -1.55
C THR A 120 -3.16 -5.56 -0.08
N THR A 121 -4.06 -6.09 0.73
CA THR A 121 -4.19 -5.68 2.16
C THR A 121 -2.92 -5.93 2.98
N PRO A 122 -2.32 -7.15 3.01
CA PRO A 122 -1.10 -7.36 3.77
C PRO A 122 0.09 -6.57 3.21
N LEU A 123 0.15 -6.33 1.91
CA LEU A 123 1.22 -5.57 1.28
C LEU A 123 1.13 -4.08 1.64
N CYS A 124 -0.07 -3.49 1.56
CA CYS A 124 -0.30 -2.12 2.02
C CYS A 124 0.02 -1.94 3.50
N ALA A 125 -0.33 -2.93 4.34
CA ALA A 125 0.04 -2.92 5.75
C ALA A 125 1.55 -2.96 5.96
N ALA A 126 2.29 -3.75 5.18
CA ALA A 126 3.75 -3.80 5.25
C ALA A 126 4.38 -2.47 4.85
N VAL A 127 3.89 -1.84 3.78
CA VAL A 127 4.34 -0.52 3.31
C VAL A 127 4.05 0.56 4.34
N GLN A 128 2.82 0.66 4.86
CA GLN A 128 2.47 1.68 5.85
C GLN A 128 3.29 1.56 7.14
N LYS A 129 3.63 0.33 7.57
CA LYS A 129 4.51 0.11 8.73
C LYS A 129 5.92 0.64 8.51
N ALA A 130 6.39 0.70 7.28
CA ALA A 130 7.70 1.24 6.92
C ALA A 130 7.73 2.77 6.84
N LEU A 131 6.56 3.42 6.87
CA LEU A 131 6.37 4.87 6.89
C LEU A 131 7.10 5.61 5.75
N PRO A 132 6.84 5.29 4.46
CA PRO A 132 7.40 6.07 3.36
C PRO A 132 6.90 7.52 3.36
N GLU A 133 7.63 8.43 2.68
CA GLU A 133 7.19 9.81 2.44
C GLU A 133 5.90 9.86 1.60
N SER A 134 5.81 8.94 0.64
CA SER A 134 4.59 8.76 -0.13
C SER A 134 4.40 7.31 -0.55
N PHE A 135 3.15 6.92 -0.74
CA PHE A 135 2.78 5.60 -1.21
C PHE A 135 1.70 5.70 -2.28
N TYR A 136 2.00 5.20 -3.47
CA TYR A 136 1.09 5.18 -4.62
C TYR A 136 0.80 3.75 -5.03
N ALA A 137 -0.46 3.37 -5.05
CA ALA A 137 -0.84 1.99 -5.32
C ALA A 137 -2.03 1.89 -6.28
N MET A 138 -1.87 1.08 -7.33
CA MET A 138 -3.01 0.60 -8.09
C MET A 138 -3.57 -0.63 -7.39
N VAL A 139 -4.84 -0.54 -6.98
CA VAL A 139 -5.54 -1.57 -6.22
C VAL A 139 -6.97 -1.73 -6.72
N GLN A 140 -7.60 -2.86 -6.43
CA GLN A 140 -9.04 -3.01 -6.69
C GLN A 140 -9.84 -1.96 -5.92
N LYS A 141 -10.93 -1.45 -6.52
CA LYS A 141 -11.78 -0.41 -5.94
C LYS A 141 -12.24 -0.76 -4.51
N GLU A 142 -12.71 -1.98 -4.29
CA GLU A 142 -13.14 -2.45 -2.96
C GLU A 142 -11.99 -2.53 -1.92
N ALA A 143 -10.77 -2.80 -2.40
CA ALA A 143 -9.60 -2.81 -1.52
C ALA A 143 -9.21 -1.38 -1.09
N ALA A 144 -9.43 -0.39 -1.98
CA ALA A 144 -9.20 1.02 -1.68
C ALA A 144 -10.12 1.54 -0.54
N ASP A 145 -11.35 1.03 -0.43
CA ASP A 145 -12.29 1.44 0.64
C ASP A 145 -11.70 1.26 2.04
N ARG A 146 -10.76 0.31 2.20
CA ARG A 146 -10.07 0.07 3.47
C ARG A 146 -9.16 1.20 3.93
N PHE A 147 -8.72 2.08 3.03
CA PHE A 147 -7.90 3.24 3.39
C PHE A 147 -8.77 4.38 3.93
N PHE A 148 -9.97 4.52 3.39
CA PHE A 148 -10.86 5.66 3.61
C PHE A 148 -12.00 5.37 4.60
N ALA A 149 -12.15 4.11 5.02
CA ALA A 149 -13.25 3.67 5.87
C ALA A 149 -13.31 4.45 7.19
N LYS A 150 -14.51 4.88 7.55
CA LYS A 150 -14.82 5.60 8.79
C LYS A 150 -15.22 4.65 9.91
N PRO A 151 -15.17 5.09 11.18
CA PRO A 151 -15.72 4.33 12.30
C PRO A 151 -17.13 3.80 12.01
N LYS A 152 -17.42 2.56 12.41
CA LYS A 152 -18.65 1.79 12.18
C LYS A 152 -18.79 1.16 10.79
N GLU A 153 -18.02 1.55 9.79
CA GLU A 153 -18.06 0.92 8.47
C GLU A 153 -17.42 -0.48 8.52
N ALA A 154 -17.92 -1.39 7.66
CA ALA A 154 -17.43 -2.77 7.61
C ALA A 154 -15.93 -2.85 7.28
N SER A 155 -15.44 -1.98 6.43
CA SER A 155 -14.04 -1.91 5.99
C SER A 155 -13.11 -1.19 6.98
N TYR A 156 -13.66 -0.57 8.06
CA TYR A 156 -12.86 0.13 9.07
C TYR A 156 -11.93 -0.82 9.82
N GLY A 157 -10.67 -0.48 9.88
CA GLY A 157 -9.63 -1.34 10.47
C GLY A 157 -8.27 -0.68 10.59
N PRO A 158 -7.22 -1.46 10.90
CA PRO A 158 -5.87 -0.93 11.10
C PRO A 158 -5.33 -0.12 9.91
N LEU A 159 -5.63 -0.53 8.66
CA LEU A 159 -5.26 0.24 7.46
C LEU A 159 -5.90 1.62 7.43
N SER A 160 -7.21 1.71 7.74
CA SER A 160 -7.92 2.98 7.79
C SER A 160 -7.33 3.92 8.85
N ILE A 161 -7.07 3.36 10.05
CA ILE A 161 -6.56 4.11 11.20
C ILE A 161 -5.18 4.68 10.89
N VAL A 162 -4.26 3.84 10.39
CA VAL A 162 -2.91 4.29 10.04
C VAL A 162 -2.94 5.26 8.86
N THR A 163 -3.74 4.99 7.82
CA THR A 163 -3.88 5.92 6.70
C THR A 163 -4.31 7.31 7.19
N GLN A 164 -5.40 7.41 7.95
CA GLN A 164 -5.97 8.69 8.37
C GLN A 164 -5.09 9.47 9.33
N LEU A 165 -4.27 8.80 10.13
CA LEU A 165 -3.37 9.44 11.08
C LEU A 165 -2.03 9.87 10.47
N TYR A 166 -1.53 9.12 9.49
CA TYR A 166 -0.16 9.34 8.98
C TYR A 166 -0.11 9.94 7.57
N TYR A 167 -1.20 9.88 6.81
CA TYR A 167 -1.20 10.26 5.40
C TYR A 167 -2.40 11.13 5.01
N ASP A 168 -2.15 12.06 4.12
CA ASP A 168 -3.19 12.63 3.27
C ASP A 168 -3.37 11.70 2.08
N ALA A 169 -4.54 11.07 1.99
CA ALA A 169 -4.84 10.03 1.02
C ALA A 169 -6.00 10.42 0.10
N ALA A 170 -5.86 10.10 -1.20
CA ALA A 170 -6.91 10.32 -2.19
C ALA A 170 -6.89 9.27 -3.30
N VAL A 171 -8.05 9.02 -3.91
CA VAL A 171 -8.13 8.33 -5.20
C VAL A 171 -7.73 9.33 -6.29
N LEU A 172 -6.65 9.05 -7.00
CA LEU A 172 -6.11 9.93 -8.04
C LEU A 172 -6.73 9.66 -9.39
N GLU A 173 -7.03 8.39 -9.71
CA GLU A 173 -7.51 7.97 -11.02
C GLU A 173 -8.26 6.64 -10.94
N SER A 174 -9.21 6.43 -11.86
CA SER A 174 -9.91 5.15 -12.03
C SER A 174 -9.41 4.43 -13.28
N PHE A 175 -9.20 3.13 -13.16
CA PHE A 175 -8.75 2.27 -14.23
C PHE A 175 -9.80 1.18 -14.47
N PRO A 176 -10.65 1.31 -15.50
CA PRO A 176 -11.54 0.24 -15.94
C PRO A 176 -10.78 -1.03 -16.31
N GLU A 177 -11.49 -2.15 -16.40
CA GLU A 177 -10.91 -3.46 -16.63
C GLU A 177 -10.13 -3.54 -17.95
N GLU A 178 -10.57 -2.83 -18.99
CA GLU A 178 -9.91 -2.75 -20.30
C GLU A 178 -8.53 -2.09 -20.28
N CYS A 179 -8.19 -1.37 -19.21
CA CYS A 179 -6.85 -0.80 -19.03
C CYS A 179 -5.78 -1.86 -18.70
N PHE A 180 -6.14 -3.14 -18.61
CA PHE A 180 -5.25 -4.21 -18.20
C PHE A 180 -5.26 -5.41 -19.17
N TYR A 181 -4.14 -6.12 -19.21
CA TYR A 181 -4.02 -7.41 -19.88
C TYR A 181 -3.39 -8.46 -18.94
N PRO A 182 -4.02 -9.61 -18.71
CA PRO A 182 -5.43 -9.89 -18.99
C PRO A 182 -6.38 -8.94 -18.22
N ASN A 183 -7.61 -8.77 -18.72
CA ASN A 183 -8.59 -7.94 -18.04
C ASN A 183 -8.96 -8.56 -16.68
N PRO A 184 -8.88 -7.80 -15.57
CA PRO A 184 -9.41 -8.24 -14.28
C PRO A 184 -10.94 -8.30 -14.31
N LYS A 185 -11.54 -8.85 -13.26
CA LYS A 185 -13.01 -8.93 -13.13
C LYS A 185 -13.66 -7.67 -12.56
N VAL A 186 -12.86 -6.76 -12.03
CA VAL A 186 -13.30 -5.53 -11.34
C VAL A 186 -12.37 -4.38 -11.68
N ALA A 187 -12.91 -3.19 -11.70
CA ALA A 187 -12.14 -1.97 -11.91
C ALA A 187 -11.12 -1.75 -10.79
N SER A 188 -10.04 -1.08 -11.13
CA SER A 188 -9.01 -0.64 -10.20
C SER A 188 -9.03 0.88 -10.02
N VAL A 189 -8.43 1.33 -8.95
CA VAL A 189 -8.18 2.74 -8.69
C VAL A 189 -6.70 2.93 -8.34
N PHE A 190 -6.17 4.08 -8.72
CA PHE A 190 -4.85 4.51 -8.31
C PHE A 190 -4.99 5.42 -7.09
N VAL A 191 -4.49 4.97 -5.95
CA VAL A 191 -4.55 5.69 -4.68
C VAL A 191 -3.19 6.34 -4.42
N GLY A 192 -3.21 7.61 -4.05
CA GLY A 192 -2.02 8.33 -3.57
C GLY A 192 -2.15 8.64 -2.08
N MET A 193 -1.05 8.49 -1.37
CA MET A 193 -0.90 8.80 0.06
C MET A 193 0.40 9.57 0.24
N THR A 194 0.34 10.78 0.81
CA THR A 194 1.52 11.57 1.16
C THR A 194 1.59 11.74 2.66
N ARG A 195 2.76 11.53 3.25
CA ARG A 195 2.92 11.62 4.70
C ARG A 195 2.58 13.02 5.21
N ARG A 196 1.77 13.08 6.25
CA ARG A 196 1.35 14.33 6.87
C ARG A 196 2.49 14.94 7.68
N PRO A 197 2.65 16.26 7.68
CA PRO A 197 3.66 16.94 8.50
C PRO A 197 3.40 16.78 10.01
N ASP A 198 2.13 16.62 10.40
CA ASP A 198 1.66 16.45 11.77
C ASP A 198 1.42 14.97 12.13
N ALA A 199 1.98 14.03 11.32
CA ALA A 199 1.89 12.62 11.60
C ALA A 199 2.38 12.29 13.02
N PRO A 200 1.72 11.35 13.73
CA PRO A 200 2.11 11.00 15.08
C PRO A 200 3.57 10.50 15.17
N ASP A 201 4.23 10.81 16.28
CA ASP A 201 5.58 10.32 16.62
C ASP A 201 5.63 8.84 17.04
N VAL A 202 4.47 8.17 17.12
CA VAL A 202 4.35 6.74 17.36
C VAL A 202 4.73 5.96 16.11
N ALA A 203 5.56 4.92 16.24
CA ALA A 203 5.88 4.07 15.10
C ALA A 203 4.61 3.41 14.52
N PRO A 204 4.32 3.56 13.20
CA PRO A 204 3.08 3.02 12.61
C PRO A 204 2.90 1.52 12.83
N ALA A 205 4.01 0.76 12.86
CA ALA A 205 3.97 -0.68 13.12
C ALA A 205 3.41 -1.01 14.52
N LYS A 206 3.73 -0.22 15.53
CA LYS A 206 3.21 -0.40 16.89
C LYS A 206 1.73 -0.07 16.95
N LEU A 207 1.31 1.06 16.37
CA LEU A 207 -0.09 1.45 16.31
C LEU A 207 -0.92 0.44 15.49
N PHE A 208 -0.37 -0.05 14.38
CA PHE A 208 -1.03 -1.06 13.55
C PHE A 208 -1.27 -2.37 14.33
N ALA A 209 -0.27 -2.83 15.11
CA ALA A 209 -0.39 -4.01 15.97
C ALA A 209 -1.47 -3.81 17.04
N PHE A 210 -1.43 -2.68 17.75
CA PHE A 210 -2.45 -2.33 18.75
C PHE A 210 -3.84 -2.25 18.16
N ALA A 211 -4.02 -1.57 17.02
CA ALA A 211 -5.31 -1.49 16.35
C ALA A 211 -5.82 -2.88 15.89
N THR A 212 -4.91 -3.77 15.46
CA THR A 212 -5.26 -5.14 15.09
C THR A 212 -5.75 -5.93 16.31
N GLU A 213 -5.07 -5.83 17.45
CA GLU A 213 -5.48 -6.44 18.70
C GLU A 213 -6.83 -5.87 19.17
N LEU A 214 -6.93 -4.54 19.24
CA LEU A 214 -8.13 -3.83 19.69
C LEU A 214 -9.37 -4.17 18.86
N LEU A 215 -9.23 -4.33 17.55
CA LEU A 215 -10.33 -4.63 16.63
C LEU A 215 -10.54 -6.14 16.39
N SER A 216 -9.75 -7.02 17.02
CA SER A 216 -9.86 -8.47 16.84
C SER A 216 -11.22 -9.03 17.30
N MET A 217 -11.82 -8.41 18.30
CA MET A 217 -13.11 -8.78 18.87
C MET A 217 -14.17 -7.69 18.66
N ARG A 218 -14.49 -7.36 17.41
CA ARG A 218 -15.40 -6.25 17.01
C ARG A 218 -16.73 -6.23 17.76
N ARG A 219 -17.30 -7.40 18.09
CA ARG A 219 -18.60 -7.52 18.77
C ARG A 219 -18.52 -7.37 20.31
N LYS A 220 -17.31 -7.29 20.87
CA LYS A 220 -17.10 -7.10 22.32
C LYS A 220 -16.97 -5.62 22.67
N THR A 221 -17.16 -5.29 23.94
CA THR A 221 -16.95 -3.94 24.48
C THR A 221 -15.46 -3.62 24.52
N ILE A 222 -15.12 -2.33 24.51
CA ILE A 222 -13.72 -1.85 24.58
C ILE A 222 -13.03 -2.35 25.85
N ARG A 223 -13.73 -2.38 26.98
CA ARG A 223 -13.22 -2.93 28.25
C ARG A 223 -12.79 -4.39 28.10
N ASN A 224 -13.58 -5.21 27.40
CA ASN A 224 -13.20 -6.60 27.13
C ASN A 224 -11.97 -6.73 26.22
N ASN A 225 -11.84 -5.84 25.25
CA ASN A 225 -10.71 -5.84 24.31
C ASN A 225 -9.41 -5.40 25.01
N LEU A 226 -9.52 -4.54 26.03
CA LEU A 226 -8.38 -4.00 26.79
C LEU A 226 -8.08 -4.74 28.10
N LYS A 227 -8.70 -5.88 28.36
CA LYS A 227 -8.55 -6.64 29.61
C LYS A 227 -7.11 -7.05 29.98
N ALA A 228 -6.21 -7.08 28.99
CA ALA A 228 -4.78 -7.36 29.19
C ALA A 228 -4.01 -6.17 29.77
N TYR A 229 -4.59 -4.97 29.80
CA TYR A 229 -4.00 -3.73 30.29
C TYR A 229 -4.54 -3.41 31.69
N PRO A 230 -3.72 -3.50 32.76
CA PRO A 230 -4.21 -3.29 34.14
C PRO A 230 -4.80 -1.91 34.39
N ASN A 231 -4.32 -0.87 33.68
CA ASN A 231 -4.77 0.52 33.78
C ASN A 231 -5.90 0.89 32.79
N ALA A 232 -6.53 -0.10 32.15
CA ALA A 232 -7.52 0.17 31.09
C ALA A 232 -8.70 1.03 31.55
N ASP A 233 -9.26 0.75 32.74
CA ASP A 233 -10.42 1.50 33.24
C ASP A 233 -10.06 2.98 33.53
N ASP A 234 -8.88 3.25 34.10
CA ASP A 234 -8.40 4.60 34.34
C ASP A 234 -8.18 5.38 33.03
N VAL A 235 -7.60 4.71 32.03
CA VAL A 235 -7.37 5.29 30.70
C VAL A 235 -8.69 5.57 29.98
N LEU A 236 -9.66 4.66 30.04
CA LEU A 236 -10.99 4.86 29.46
C LEU A 236 -11.69 6.06 30.10
N ASN A 237 -11.62 6.18 31.44
CA ASN A 237 -12.17 7.31 32.18
C ASN A 237 -11.47 8.64 31.79
N ALA A 238 -10.14 8.66 31.72
CA ALA A 238 -9.37 9.83 31.32
C ALA A 238 -9.72 10.32 29.91
N LEU A 239 -10.05 9.41 29.00
CA LEU A 239 -10.46 9.73 27.62
C LEU A 239 -11.99 9.90 27.48
N SER A 240 -12.75 9.80 28.56
CA SER A 240 -14.22 9.84 28.53
C SER A 240 -14.83 8.84 27.55
N VAL A 241 -14.23 7.65 27.44
CA VAL A 241 -14.73 6.53 26.61
C VAL A 241 -15.53 5.57 27.49
N PRO A 242 -16.87 5.44 27.29
CA PRO A 242 -17.67 4.50 28.05
C PRO A 242 -17.17 3.05 27.88
N PRO A 243 -17.03 2.25 28.96
CA PRO A 243 -16.49 0.88 28.91
C PRO A 243 -17.27 -0.08 28.00
N GLU A 244 -18.56 0.18 27.76
CA GLU A 244 -19.46 -0.58 26.90
C GLU A 244 -19.29 -0.23 25.40
N THR A 245 -18.57 0.82 25.06
CA THR A 245 -18.30 1.22 23.68
C THR A 245 -17.64 0.08 22.91
N ARG A 246 -17.93 -0.06 21.63
CA ARG A 246 -17.24 -0.99 20.74
C ARG A 246 -16.03 -0.32 20.09
N ALA A 247 -14.91 -1.02 20.03
CA ALA A 247 -13.66 -0.47 19.46
C ALA A 247 -13.82 0.06 18.03
N GLU A 248 -14.64 -0.61 17.20
CA GLU A 248 -14.91 -0.21 15.81
C GLU A 248 -15.65 1.14 15.66
N THR A 249 -16.17 1.70 16.75
CA THR A 249 -16.86 2.98 16.74
C THR A 249 -15.96 4.16 17.11
N LEU A 250 -14.72 3.88 17.52
CA LEU A 250 -13.77 4.90 17.94
C LEU A 250 -13.09 5.57 16.75
N ALA A 251 -12.90 6.88 16.86
CA ALA A 251 -12.11 7.65 15.89
C ALA A 251 -10.62 7.24 15.94
N PRO A 252 -9.87 7.37 14.85
CA PRO A 252 -8.44 7.06 14.82
C PRO A 252 -7.64 7.78 15.91
N GLU A 253 -7.96 9.05 16.19
CA GLU A 253 -7.33 9.88 17.21
C GLU A 253 -7.54 9.34 18.62
N THR A 254 -8.74 8.81 18.90
CA THR A 254 -9.05 8.17 20.18
C THR A 254 -8.26 6.87 20.34
N ILE A 255 -8.11 6.10 19.27
CA ILE A 255 -7.29 4.86 19.28
C ILE A 255 -5.81 5.19 19.50
N LEU A 256 -5.30 6.27 18.90
CA LEU A 256 -3.95 6.76 19.16
C LEU A 256 -3.77 7.20 20.62
N ALA A 257 -4.74 7.93 21.17
CA ALA A 257 -4.71 8.37 22.57
C ALA A 257 -4.73 7.18 23.54
N LEU A 258 -5.57 6.18 23.28
CA LEU A 258 -5.58 4.91 24.03
C LEU A 258 -4.20 4.24 23.98
N TYR A 259 -3.61 4.11 22.78
CA TYR A 259 -2.28 3.53 22.62
C TYR A 259 -1.24 4.26 23.50
N ARG A 260 -1.20 5.59 23.43
CA ARG A 260 -0.23 6.39 24.17
C ARG A 260 -0.34 6.22 25.69
N LEU A 261 -1.56 6.27 26.22
CA LEU A 261 -1.79 6.18 27.67
C LEU A 261 -1.64 4.74 28.22
N LEU A 262 -1.91 3.72 27.40
CA LEU A 262 -1.73 2.32 27.81
C LEU A 262 -0.27 1.87 27.76
N HIS A 263 0.60 2.60 27.04
CA HIS A 263 2.03 2.27 26.87
C HIS A 263 2.98 3.38 27.40
N ALA A 264 2.45 4.30 28.19
CA ALA A 264 3.20 5.38 28.86
C ALA A 264 4.12 4.86 29.99
#